data_4f7ce5b794627fa308df26bc4aab7d87
#
_entry.id   4f7ce5b794627fa308df26bc4aab7d87
#
_cell.length_a   1.000
_cell.length_b   1.000
_cell.length_c   1.000
_cell.angle_alpha   90.00
_cell.angle_beta   90.00
_cell.angle_gamma   90.00
#
_symmetry.space_group_name_H-M   'P 1'
#
loop_
_entity.id
_entity.type
_entity.pdbx_description
1 polymer ?
#
loop_
_entity_poly.entity_id
_entity_poly.type
_entity_poly.pdbx_seq_one_letter_code
_entity_poly.pdbx_strand_id
1 'polypeptide(L)'
;PGQKPYKSETFKQSCMTSKDRFDYYQPIRDENEYLHTSGYSWKWAGEACRFYKELLQIQEKGLGAPLLLFQAGKENLVDNKASTRFVKEISKKSPARLEVVKNAKHEIYCSESTILENYFDQIFRFLNSKDACAMPSAKEDEKSPS
;
A
#
# COMPACT_ATOMS: atom_id res chain seq x y z
N PRO A 1 0.99 -27.84 -7.71
CA PRO A 1 1.81 -26.71 -8.14
C PRO A 1 1.88 -25.78 -6.97
N GLY A 2 2.90 -26.01 -6.16
CA GLY A 2 2.99 -25.46 -4.84
C GLY A 2 3.94 -24.27 -4.79
N GLN A 3 4.04 -23.73 -3.63
CA GLN A 3 5.09 -22.78 -3.27
C GLN A 3 6.46 -23.42 -3.55
N LYS A 4 7.37 -22.62 -4.07
CA LYS A 4 8.78 -23.04 -4.18
C LYS A 4 9.37 -23.16 -2.77
N PRO A 5 10.47 -23.93 -2.57
CA PRO A 5 11.20 -23.91 -1.31
C PRO A 5 11.58 -22.47 -0.94
N TYR A 6 11.51 -22.18 0.35
CA TYR A 6 11.92 -20.87 0.86
C TYR A 6 13.38 -20.59 0.47
N LYS A 7 13.63 -19.35 0.11
CA LYS A 7 14.99 -18.82 -0.07
C LYS A 7 15.07 -17.49 0.66
N SER A 8 16.14 -17.32 1.43
CA SER A 8 16.45 -16.03 2.04
C SER A 8 16.53 -14.94 0.97
N GLU A 9 15.98 -13.80 1.27
CA GLU A 9 15.89 -12.66 0.37
C GLU A 9 17.05 -11.71 0.60
N THR A 10 17.52 -11.06 -0.44
CA THR A 10 18.49 -9.97 -0.31
C THR A 10 17.77 -8.63 -0.20
N PHE A 11 18.40 -7.63 0.43
CA PHE A 11 17.85 -6.29 0.53
C PHE A 11 17.41 -5.68 -0.82
N LYS A 12 18.19 -5.95 -1.87
CA LYS A 12 17.87 -5.49 -3.23
C LYS A 12 16.57 -6.08 -3.76
N GLN A 13 16.28 -7.34 -3.42
CA GLN A 13 15.06 -8.05 -3.85
C GLN A 13 13.87 -7.71 -2.97
N SER A 14 14.10 -7.25 -1.74
CA SER A 14 13.06 -6.98 -0.78
C SER A 14 12.16 -5.79 -1.16
N CYS A 15 10.97 -5.76 -0.59
CA CYS A 15 10.02 -4.68 -0.71
C CYS A 15 10.25 -3.55 0.30
N MET A 16 11.39 -3.56 0.99
CA MET A 16 11.80 -2.58 1.99
C MET A 16 12.74 -1.53 1.39
N THR A 17 12.73 -0.32 1.94
CA THR A 17 13.71 0.73 1.61
C THR A 17 14.68 1.04 2.75
N SER A 18 14.37 0.64 3.98
CA SER A 18 15.30 0.74 5.10
C SER A 18 16.18 -0.50 5.21
N LYS A 19 17.49 -0.31 5.07
CA LYS A 19 18.48 -1.37 5.23
C LYS A 19 18.51 -1.90 6.66
N ASP A 20 18.44 -0.99 7.65
CA ASP A 20 18.49 -1.36 9.08
C ASP A 20 17.29 -2.23 9.47
N ARG A 21 16.08 -1.89 8.95
CA ARG A 21 14.89 -2.71 9.18
C ARG A 21 15.00 -4.08 8.50
N PHE A 22 15.53 -4.11 7.29
CA PHE A 22 15.78 -5.37 6.60
C PHE A 22 16.74 -6.26 7.38
N ASP A 23 17.86 -5.70 7.84
CA ASP A 23 18.88 -6.44 8.60
C ASP A 23 18.37 -6.93 9.96
N TYR A 24 17.37 -6.24 10.52
CA TYR A 24 16.69 -6.70 11.73
C TYR A 24 15.68 -7.83 11.46
N TYR A 25 14.85 -7.71 10.42
CA TYR A 25 13.75 -8.64 10.18
C TYR A 25 14.19 -9.90 9.41
N GLN A 26 15.14 -9.80 8.50
CA GLN A 26 15.50 -10.93 7.65
C GLN A 26 16.08 -12.13 8.42
N PRO A 27 16.98 -11.95 9.41
CA PRO A 27 17.42 -13.07 10.25
C PRO A 27 16.29 -13.76 11.01
N ILE A 28 15.35 -12.98 11.56
CA ILE A 28 14.18 -13.52 12.28
C ILE A 28 13.33 -14.38 11.32
N ARG A 29 13.16 -13.94 10.09
CA ARG A 29 12.44 -14.67 9.05
C ARG A 29 13.18 -15.95 8.66
N ASP A 30 14.49 -15.88 8.50
CA ASP A 30 15.32 -17.02 8.07
C ASP A 30 15.36 -18.13 9.14
N GLU A 31 15.35 -17.76 10.42
CA GLU A 31 15.39 -18.70 11.55
C GLU A 31 14.02 -19.31 11.89
N ASN A 32 12.93 -18.70 11.43
CA ASN A 32 11.58 -19.14 11.80
C ASN A 32 10.83 -19.75 10.61
N GLU A 33 10.74 -21.06 10.56
CA GLU A 33 10.07 -21.81 9.49
C GLU A 33 8.59 -21.41 9.29
N TYR A 34 7.90 -20.94 10.32
CA TYR A 34 6.51 -20.46 10.20
C TYR A 34 6.38 -19.16 9.38
N LEU A 35 7.48 -18.43 9.20
CA LEU A 35 7.55 -17.23 8.37
C LEU A 35 8.01 -17.51 6.93
N HIS A 36 8.34 -18.77 6.61
CA HIS A 36 8.80 -19.16 5.29
C HIS A 36 7.64 -19.19 4.29
N THR A 37 7.52 -18.13 3.52
CA THR A 37 6.56 -18.04 2.39
C THR A 37 7.33 -17.81 1.10
N SER A 38 6.95 -18.52 0.04
CA SER A 38 7.65 -18.48 -1.24
C SER A 38 6.71 -18.30 -2.42
N GLY A 39 5.71 -17.46 -2.22
CA GLY A 39 4.73 -17.13 -3.24
C GLY A 39 3.29 -17.44 -2.83
N TYR A 40 2.38 -17.13 -3.74
CA TYR A 40 0.95 -17.23 -3.50
C TYR A 40 0.43 -18.67 -3.63
N SER A 41 -0.48 -19.06 -2.73
CA SER A 41 -1.23 -20.30 -2.88
C SER A 41 -2.37 -20.13 -3.89
N TRP A 42 -2.86 -21.25 -4.47
CA TRP A 42 -4.05 -21.23 -5.32
C TRP A 42 -5.29 -20.72 -4.58
N LYS A 43 -5.41 -21.05 -3.29
CA LYS A 43 -6.49 -20.54 -2.44
C LYS A 43 -6.41 -19.01 -2.33
N TRP A 44 -5.23 -18.46 -2.08
CA TRP A 44 -5.02 -17.00 -2.04
C TRP A 44 -5.41 -16.34 -3.36
N ALA A 45 -4.98 -16.90 -4.50
CA ALA A 45 -5.34 -16.36 -5.82
C ALA A 45 -6.87 -16.39 -6.06
N GLY A 46 -7.53 -17.47 -5.66
CA GLY A 46 -8.99 -17.57 -5.74
C GLY A 46 -9.71 -16.52 -4.89
N GLU A 47 -9.25 -16.31 -3.65
CA GLU A 47 -9.80 -15.28 -2.77
C GLU A 47 -9.52 -13.85 -3.27
N ALA A 48 -8.35 -13.60 -3.84
CA ALA A 48 -8.03 -12.32 -4.46
C ALA A 48 -8.97 -12.00 -5.63
N CYS A 49 -9.28 -13.01 -6.48
CA CYS A 49 -10.25 -12.84 -7.57
C CYS A 49 -11.67 -12.59 -7.06
N ARG A 50 -12.09 -13.26 -5.96
CA ARG A 50 -13.39 -13.03 -5.32
C ARG A 50 -13.46 -11.62 -4.76
N PHE A 51 -12.45 -11.21 -4.01
CA PHE A 51 -12.36 -9.89 -3.40
C PHE A 51 -12.36 -8.77 -4.46
N TYR A 52 -11.72 -8.98 -5.61
CA TYR A 52 -11.77 -8.02 -6.70
C TYR A 52 -13.21 -7.73 -7.18
N LYS A 53 -14.07 -8.75 -7.26
CA LYS A 53 -15.48 -8.56 -7.61
C LYS A 53 -16.23 -7.75 -6.55
N GLU A 54 -15.92 -7.96 -5.28
CA GLU A 54 -16.50 -7.18 -4.17
C GLU A 54 -16.04 -5.71 -4.23
N LEU A 55 -14.77 -5.45 -4.56
CA LEU A 55 -14.25 -4.10 -4.78
C LEU A 55 -14.99 -3.34 -5.89
N LEU A 56 -15.36 -4.01 -6.99
CA LEU A 56 -16.17 -3.39 -8.04
C LEU A 56 -17.56 -2.98 -7.54
N GLN A 57 -18.20 -3.80 -6.70
CA GLN A 57 -19.49 -3.46 -6.09
C GLN A 57 -19.37 -2.27 -5.11
N ILE A 58 -18.29 -2.24 -4.32
CA ILE A 58 -17.99 -1.11 -3.43
C ILE A 58 -17.79 0.16 -4.26
N GLN A 59 -17.09 0.07 -5.37
CA GLN A 59 -16.87 1.20 -6.28
C GLN A 59 -18.19 1.75 -6.83
N GLU A 60 -19.18 0.89 -7.08
CA GLU A 60 -20.51 1.30 -7.54
C GLU A 60 -21.35 1.91 -6.42
N LYS A 61 -21.31 1.37 -5.22
CA LYS A 61 -22.15 1.78 -4.09
C LYS A 61 -21.56 2.92 -3.26
N GLY A 62 -20.25 3.06 -3.26
CA GLY A 62 -19.50 3.91 -2.34
C GLY A 62 -19.15 3.18 -1.04
N LEU A 63 -18.37 3.84 -0.20
CA LEU A 63 -17.97 3.37 1.13
C LEU A 63 -18.83 4.04 2.20
N GLY A 64 -19.16 3.31 3.26
CA GLY A 64 -19.81 3.84 4.46
C GLY A 64 -18.88 4.63 5.38
N ALA A 65 -17.60 4.77 5.02
CA ALA A 65 -16.58 5.45 5.80
C ALA A 65 -15.59 6.17 4.86
N PRO A 66 -14.89 7.21 5.35
CA PRO A 66 -13.81 7.86 4.62
C PRO A 66 -12.66 6.89 4.33
N LEU A 67 -12.00 7.07 3.18
CA LEU A 67 -10.86 6.27 2.74
C LEU A 67 -9.60 7.13 2.62
N LEU A 68 -8.52 6.71 3.30
CA LEU A 68 -7.16 7.14 3.03
C LEU A 68 -6.37 5.95 2.49
N LEU A 69 -5.94 6.02 1.23
CA LEU A 69 -5.14 5.00 0.59
C LEU A 69 -3.73 5.52 0.35
N PHE A 70 -2.73 4.78 0.83
CA PHE A 70 -1.33 5.07 0.54
C PHE A 70 -0.83 4.21 -0.62
N GLN A 71 -0.06 4.83 -1.50
CA GLN A 71 0.51 4.22 -2.67
C GLN A 71 2.04 4.38 -2.65
N ALA A 72 2.76 3.26 -2.76
CA ALA A 72 4.22 3.30 -2.87
C ALA A 72 4.65 3.88 -4.22
N GLY A 73 5.55 4.86 -4.21
CA GLY A 73 6.04 5.49 -5.42
C GLY A 73 6.99 4.58 -6.23
N LYS A 74 7.69 3.66 -5.55
CA LYS A 74 8.58 2.65 -6.17
C LYS A 74 7.92 1.27 -6.14
N GLU A 75 6.62 1.21 -6.46
CA GLU A 75 5.81 -0.01 -6.46
C GLU A 75 6.19 -0.94 -7.62
N ASN A 76 6.27 -2.23 -7.33
CA ASN A 76 6.61 -3.26 -8.31
C ASN A 76 5.78 -4.55 -8.18
N LEU A 77 4.85 -4.62 -7.22
CA LEU A 77 4.00 -5.79 -6.99
C LEU A 77 2.55 -5.58 -7.43
N VAL A 78 2.04 -4.36 -7.29
CA VAL A 78 0.65 -4.02 -7.64
C VAL A 78 0.58 -2.89 -8.66
N ASP A 79 -0.54 -2.81 -9.37
CA ASP A 79 -0.76 -1.75 -10.36
C ASP A 79 -1.21 -0.45 -9.70
N ASN A 80 -0.28 0.50 -9.57
CA ASN A 80 -0.56 1.85 -9.07
C ASN A 80 -1.66 2.57 -9.86
N LYS A 81 -1.78 2.33 -11.18
CA LYS A 81 -2.83 2.93 -12.00
C LYS A 81 -4.21 2.40 -11.61
N ALA A 82 -4.30 1.11 -11.24
CA ALA A 82 -5.54 0.52 -10.77
C ALA A 82 -5.98 1.15 -9.43
N SER A 83 -5.06 1.31 -8.47
CA SER A 83 -5.31 1.97 -7.20
C SER A 83 -5.77 3.43 -7.38
N THR A 84 -5.10 4.17 -8.26
CA THR A 84 -5.47 5.56 -8.60
C THR A 84 -6.88 5.64 -9.21
N ARG A 85 -7.19 4.75 -10.17
CA ARG A 85 -8.55 4.67 -10.76
C ARG A 85 -9.60 4.34 -9.71
N PHE A 86 -9.31 3.37 -8.83
CA PHE A 86 -10.23 2.98 -7.77
C PHE A 86 -10.57 4.16 -6.85
N VAL A 87 -9.56 4.88 -6.34
CA VAL A 87 -9.80 6.04 -5.47
C VAL A 87 -10.57 7.14 -6.20
N LYS A 88 -10.22 7.41 -7.47
CA LYS A 88 -10.93 8.40 -8.31
C LYS A 88 -12.43 8.06 -8.46
N GLU A 89 -12.77 6.79 -8.65
CA GLU A 89 -14.18 6.40 -8.77
C GLU A 89 -14.90 6.44 -7.42
N ILE A 90 -14.27 5.97 -6.34
CA ILE A 90 -14.83 6.03 -4.99
C ILE A 90 -15.06 7.47 -4.53
N SER A 91 -14.15 8.39 -4.85
CA SER A 91 -14.26 9.80 -4.44
C SER A 91 -15.48 10.55 -5.01
N LYS A 92 -16.13 9.98 -6.03
CA LYS A 92 -17.40 10.51 -6.55
C LYS A 92 -18.59 10.25 -5.62
N LYS A 93 -18.46 9.31 -4.68
CA LYS A 93 -19.56 8.81 -3.84
C LYS A 93 -19.23 8.79 -2.35
N SER A 94 -17.96 8.78 -2.00
CA SER A 94 -17.49 8.72 -0.62
C SER A 94 -16.23 9.55 -0.47
N PRO A 95 -15.98 10.14 0.69
CA PRO A 95 -14.72 10.82 0.95
C PRO A 95 -13.56 9.86 0.77
N ALA A 96 -12.70 10.12 -0.20
CA ALA A 96 -11.55 9.26 -0.49
C ALA A 96 -10.35 10.10 -0.91
N ARG A 97 -9.17 9.73 -0.41
CA ARG A 97 -7.91 10.40 -0.69
C ARG A 97 -6.82 9.38 -0.99
N LEU A 98 -5.99 9.69 -1.97
CA LEU A 98 -4.78 8.94 -2.32
C LEU A 98 -3.55 9.75 -1.95
N GLU A 99 -2.62 9.13 -1.21
CA GLU A 99 -1.33 9.69 -0.86
C GLU A 99 -0.21 8.85 -1.47
N VAL A 100 0.69 9.49 -2.22
CA VAL A 100 1.83 8.82 -2.83
C VAL A 100 3.08 9.00 -1.99
N VAL A 101 3.60 7.90 -1.45
CA VAL A 101 4.88 7.88 -0.71
C VAL A 101 6.02 7.66 -1.71
N LYS A 102 6.52 8.75 -2.32
CA LYS A 102 7.41 8.74 -3.50
C LYS A 102 8.61 7.80 -3.41
N ASN A 103 9.24 7.71 -2.24
CA ASN A 103 10.47 6.94 -2.06
C ASN A 103 10.26 5.56 -1.43
N ALA A 104 9.03 5.17 -1.10
CA ALA A 104 8.73 3.87 -0.54
C ALA A 104 8.58 2.80 -1.65
N LYS A 105 8.95 1.57 -1.32
CA LYS A 105 8.56 0.35 -2.01
C LYS A 105 7.26 -0.18 -1.40
N HIS A 106 6.79 -1.36 -1.84
CA HIS A 106 5.51 -1.95 -1.44
C HIS A 106 5.29 -1.99 0.08
N GLU A 107 6.31 -2.34 0.85
CA GLU A 107 6.25 -2.32 2.32
C GLU A 107 6.57 -0.92 2.87
N ILE A 108 5.62 0.01 2.72
CA ILE A 108 5.77 1.41 3.14
C ILE A 108 6.18 1.51 4.61
N TYR A 109 5.64 0.63 5.48
CA TYR A 109 5.94 0.56 6.92
C TYR A 109 7.37 0.06 7.22
N CYS A 110 8.09 -0.42 6.22
CA CYS A 110 9.52 -0.78 6.31
C CYS A 110 10.43 0.23 5.59
N SER A 111 9.97 1.46 5.46
CA SER A 111 10.76 2.56 4.89
C SER A 111 11.68 3.20 5.93
N GLU A 112 12.56 4.10 5.46
CA GLU A 112 13.41 4.95 6.31
C GLU A 112 12.57 5.76 7.31
N SER A 113 13.14 6.07 8.48
CA SER A 113 12.43 6.72 9.58
C SER A 113 11.78 8.05 9.19
N THR A 114 12.45 8.87 8.39
CA THR A 114 11.91 10.15 7.91
C THR A 114 10.67 9.99 7.03
N ILE A 115 10.59 8.90 6.26
CA ILE A 115 9.41 8.56 5.45
C ILE A 115 8.28 8.10 6.38
N LEU A 116 8.61 7.28 7.39
CA LEU A 116 7.62 6.74 8.33
C LEU A 116 7.02 7.81 9.22
N GLU A 117 7.80 8.78 9.68
CA GLU A 117 7.28 9.90 10.46
C GLU A 117 6.15 10.62 9.71
N ASN A 118 6.38 10.99 8.47
CA ASN A 118 5.36 11.63 7.65
C ASN A 118 4.18 10.69 7.34
N TYR A 119 4.45 9.41 7.07
CA TYR A 119 3.42 8.41 6.81
C TYR A 119 2.47 8.25 8.00
N PHE A 120 2.99 8.06 9.21
CA PHE A 120 2.18 7.94 10.42
C PHE A 120 1.53 9.26 10.83
N ASP A 121 2.18 10.41 10.66
CA ASP A 121 1.58 11.71 10.89
C ASP A 121 0.31 11.90 10.03
N GLN A 122 0.36 11.54 8.76
CA GLN A 122 -0.81 11.60 7.89
C GLN A 122 -1.93 10.64 8.33
N ILE A 123 -1.59 9.42 8.80
CA ILE A 123 -2.57 8.48 9.36
C ILE A 123 -3.24 9.09 10.60
N PHE A 124 -2.45 9.60 11.55
CA PHE A 124 -3.00 10.18 12.78
C PHE A 124 -3.83 11.44 12.52
N ARG A 125 -3.43 12.28 11.59
CA ARG A 125 -4.24 13.43 11.18
C ARG A 125 -5.56 12.99 10.57
N PHE A 126 -5.54 11.98 9.72
CA PHE A 126 -6.75 11.42 9.12
C PHE A 126 -7.69 10.86 10.18
N LEU A 127 -7.18 10.06 11.13
CA LEU A 127 -7.98 9.46 12.21
C LEU A 127 -8.54 10.51 13.20
N ASN A 128 -7.78 11.58 13.46
CA ASN A 128 -8.16 12.62 14.41
C ASN A 128 -8.99 13.75 13.77
N SER A 129 -9.12 13.80 12.46
CA SER A 129 -9.94 14.82 11.81
C SER A 129 -11.41 14.58 12.12
N LYS A 130 -12.08 15.55 12.77
CA LYS A 130 -13.55 15.52 12.98
C LYS A 130 -14.29 15.50 11.65
N ASP A 131 -13.62 15.97 10.59
CA ASP A 131 -14.07 15.98 9.20
C ASP A 131 -13.11 15.16 8.34
N ALA A 132 -13.00 13.86 8.59
CA ALA A 132 -12.33 12.98 7.65
C ALA A 132 -12.91 13.11 6.22
N CYS A 133 -14.09 13.73 6.10
CA CYS A 133 -14.79 14.09 4.88
C CYS A 133 -14.35 15.42 4.22
N ALA A 134 -13.71 16.33 4.94
CA ALA A 134 -13.48 17.72 4.48
C ALA A 134 -12.03 18.02 4.05
N MET A 135 -11.20 17.02 3.84
CA MET A 135 -9.84 17.28 3.35
C MET A 135 -9.89 17.63 1.84
N PRO A 136 -9.36 18.80 1.44
CA PRO A 136 -9.33 19.19 0.04
C PRO A 136 -8.50 18.18 -0.76
N SER A 137 -9.00 17.77 -1.91
CA SER A 137 -8.23 17.04 -2.91
C SER A 137 -6.92 17.79 -3.17
N ALA A 138 -5.80 17.09 -3.17
CA ALA A 138 -4.52 17.67 -3.56
C ALA A 138 -4.69 18.39 -4.90
N LYS A 139 -4.42 19.69 -4.93
CA LYS A 139 -4.32 20.43 -6.18
C LYS A 139 -3.17 19.81 -6.95
N GLU A 140 -3.45 19.33 -8.15
CA GLU A 140 -2.44 19.03 -9.14
C GLU A 140 -1.63 20.32 -9.35
N ASP A 141 -0.37 20.33 -8.91
CA ASP A 141 0.59 21.34 -9.33
C ASP A 141 0.94 21.10 -10.81
N GLU A 142 0.01 21.44 -11.69
CA GLU A 142 0.34 21.81 -13.05
C GLU A 142 0.93 23.21 -13.02
N LYS A 143 2.24 23.27 -13.13
CA LYS A 143 2.93 24.30 -13.93
C LYS A 143 4.42 24.08 -13.85
N SER A 144 4.96 23.41 -14.87
CA SER A 144 6.32 23.69 -15.32
C SER A 144 6.22 24.85 -16.30
N PRO A 145 6.90 25.97 -16.10
CA PRO A 145 7.05 26.96 -17.17
C PRO A 145 8.24 26.61 -18.05
N SER A 146 8.03 26.80 -19.30
CA SER A 146 8.87 27.02 -20.47
C SER A 146 10.39 27.03 -20.30
#